data_2e4d12f2b96214433fbb3b9cf5fc7ed1
#
_entry.id   2e4d12f2b96214433fbb3b9cf5fc7ed1
#
_cell.length_a   1.000
_cell.length_b   1.000
_cell.length_c   1.000
_cell.angle_alpha   90.00
_cell.angle_beta   90.00
_cell.angle_gamma   90.00
#
_symmetry.space_group_name_H-M   'P 1'
#
loop_
_entity.id
_entity.type
_entity.pdbx_description
1 polymer ?
#
loop_
_entity_poly.entity_id
_entity_poly.type
_entity_poly.pdbx_seq_one_letter_code
_entity_poly.pdbx_strand_id
1 'polypeptide(L)'
;LMGAWKLAPVLASGCCTVLKTSSTTPLSVLEFAKLIQDVLPAGVFNVITGSGSKSGQYILDHEGFDKLAFTGSTEIGYNVAKAAAEKLIPATLELGGKSANIIFPDCDFEQALDGAQLGILFNQGQVCCAGSRIFVHEDIYDKFVPELVKRFNSVTVGNPLDPNTQMGSQIDKRQ
;
A
#
# COMPACT_ATOMS: atom_id res chain seq x y z
N LEU A 1 5.06 -6.07 -0.14
CA LEU A 1 4.52 -5.86 1.19
C LEU A 1 3.04 -6.21 1.27
N MET A 2 2.15 -5.57 0.50
CA MET A 2 0.69 -5.79 0.55
C MET A 2 0.28 -7.24 0.26
N GLY A 3 0.96 -7.91 -0.67
CA GLY A 3 0.78 -9.33 -0.93
C GLY A 3 1.14 -10.20 0.28
N ALA A 4 2.29 -9.94 0.91
CA ALA A 4 2.74 -10.68 2.08
C ALA A 4 1.78 -10.58 3.27
N TRP A 5 1.21 -9.41 3.52
CA TRP A 5 0.23 -9.21 4.59
C TRP A 5 -1.05 -10.02 4.43
N LYS A 6 -1.39 -10.37 3.19
CA LYS A 6 -2.54 -11.25 2.90
C LYS A 6 -2.15 -12.71 2.88
N LEU A 7 -1.04 -13.05 2.22
CA LEU A 7 -0.60 -14.42 2.02
C LEU A 7 -0.17 -15.10 3.33
N ALA A 8 0.59 -14.40 4.18
CA ALA A 8 1.09 -15.01 5.41
C ALA A 8 -0.04 -15.54 6.32
N PRO A 9 -1.05 -14.74 6.69
CA PRO A 9 -2.15 -15.25 7.52
C PRO A 9 -3.02 -16.28 6.80
N VAL A 10 -3.24 -16.15 5.48
CA VAL A 10 -4.02 -17.12 4.69
C VAL A 10 -3.35 -18.49 4.73
N LEU A 11 -2.06 -18.56 4.42
CA LEU A 11 -1.31 -19.81 4.40
C LEU A 11 -1.14 -20.41 5.80
N ALA A 12 -0.88 -19.56 6.80
CA ALA A 12 -0.75 -20.00 8.21
C ALA A 12 -2.06 -20.58 8.76
N SER A 13 -3.20 -20.13 8.27
CA SER A 13 -4.52 -20.68 8.65
C SER A 13 -4.95 -21.91 7.84
N GLY A 14 -4.12 -22.39 6.92
CA GLY A 14 -4.42 -23.54 6.07
C GLY A 14 -5.44 -23.29 4.97
N CYS A 15 -5.69 -22.02 4.62
CA CYS A 15 -6.64 -21.65 3.58
C CYS A 15 -5.97 -21.64 2.19
N CYS A 16 -6.77 -21.94 1.16
CA CYS A 16 -6.40 -21.68 -0.23
C CYS A 16 -6.68 -20.22 -0.60
N THR A 17 -5.94 -19.69 -1.59
CA THR A 17 -6.13 -18.31 -2.03
C THR A 17 -5.96 -18.13 -3.53
N VAL A 18 -6.75 -17.21 -4.08
CA VAL A 18 -6.56 -16.64 -5.41
C VAL A 18 -6.16 -15.19 -5.24
N LEU A 19 -4.92 -14.86 -5.56
CA LEU A 19 -4.38 -13.51 -5.47
C LEU A 19 -4.39 -12.85 -6.85
N LYS A 20 -5.21 -11.81 -7.01
CA LYS A 20 -5.12 -10.92 -8.17
C LYS A 20 -4.12 -9.80 -7.87
N THR A 21 -3.09 -9.70 -8.68
CA THR A 21 -2.10 -8.63 -8.57
C THR A 21 -2.67 -7.28 -9.01
N SER A 22 -2.01 -6.18 -8.59
CA SER A 22 -2.19 -4.90 -9.30
C SER A 22 -1.81 -5.08 -10.77
N SER A 23 -2.52 -4.40 -11.66
CA SER A 23 -2.22 -4.44 -13.11
C SER A 23 -0.86 -3.82 -13.46
N THR A 24 -0.36 -2.91 -12.62
CA THR A 24 0.91 -2.19 -12.83
C THR A 24 2.11 -2.85 -12.14
N THR A 25 1.90 -3.73 -11.15
CA THR A 25 2.98 -4.33 -10.35
C THR A 25 2.84 -5.84 -10.16
N PRO A 26 2.71 -6.65 -11.24
CA PRO A 26 2.48 -8.08 -11.11
C PRO A 26 3.77 -8.91 -10.91
N LEU A 27 4.92 -8.42 -11.41
CA LEU A 27 6.11 -9.25 -11.63
C LEU A 27 6.68 -9.87 -10.37
N SER A 28 6.81 -9.13 -9.28
CA SER A 28 7.36 -9.64 -8.02
C SER A 28 6.52 -10.75 -7.39
N VAL A 29 5.20 -10.66 -7.52
CA VAL A 29 4.28 -11.70 -7.03
C VAL A 29 4.33 -12.94 -7.92
N LEU A 30 4.45 -12.77 -9.22
CA LEU A 30 4.59 -13.89 -10.16
C LEU A 30 5.91 -14.65 -9.94
N GLU A 31 7.01 -13.93 -9.73
CA GLU A 31 8.29 -14.56 -9.43
C GLU A 31 8.26 -15.25 -8.05
N PHE A 32 7.65 -14.64 -7.04
CA PHE A 32 7.43 -15.28 -5.76
C PHE A 32 6.61 -16.57 -5.88
N ALA A 33 5.52 -16.56 -6.64
CA ALA A 33 4.69 -17.75 -6.89
C ALA A 33 5.50 -18.89 -7.53
N LYS A 34 6.36 -18.55 -8.49
CA LYS A 34 7.27 -19.51 -9.15
C LYS A 34 8.28 -20.11 -8.15
N LEU A 35 8.84 -19.29 -7.26
CA LEU A 35 9.82 -19.75 -6.26
C LEU A 35 9.23 -20.73 -5.24
N ILE A 36 7.92 -20.61 -4.94
CA ILE A 36 7.26 -21.45 -3.94
C ILE A 36 6.37 -22.55 -4.52
N GLN A 37 6.35 -22.73 -5.85
CA GLN A 37 5.45 -23.66 -6.53
C GLN A 37 5.59 -25.11 -6.04
N ASP A 38 6.80 -25.52 -5.64
CA ASP A 38 7.09 -26.87 -5.17
C ASP A 38 7.08 -26.97 -3.61
N VAL A 39 6.79 -25.88 -2.92
CA VAL A 39 6.73 -25.81 -1.45
C VAL A 39 5.31 -26.07 -0.94
N LEU A 40 4.30 -25.63 -1.70
CA LEU A 40 2.90 -25.75 -1.35
C LEU A 40 2.19 -26.77 -2.24
N PRO A 41 1.18 -27.47 -1.72
CA PRO A 41 0.34 -28.33 -2.56
C PRO A 41 -0.32 -27.53 -3.70
N ALA A 42 -0.53 -28.20 -4.82
CA ALA A 42 -1.19 -27.58 -5.96
C ALA A 42 -2.59 -27.03 -5.59
N GLY A 43 -2.89 -25.81 -6.04
CA GLY A 43 -4.17 -25.13 -5.78
C GLY A 43 -4.25 -24.36 -4.47
N VAL A 44 -3.25 -24.45 -3.58
CA VAL A 44 -3.25 -23.68 -2.32
C VAL A 44 -2.99 -22.20 -2.59
N PHE A 45 -2.01 -21.87 -3.42
CA PHE A 45 -1.70 -20.50 -3.83
C PHE A 45 -1.82 -20.33 -5.34
N ASN A 46 -2.76 -19.50 -5.76
CA ASN A 46 -3.04 -19.22 -7.16
C ASN A 46 -2.89 -17.74 -7.43
N VAL A 47 -2.22 -17.35 -8.50
CA VAL A 47 -2.03 -15.96 -8.90
C VAL A 47 -2.69 -15.72 -10.24
N ILE A 48 -3.51 -14.68 -10.31
CA ILE A 48 -4.07 -14.19 -11.57
C ILE A 48 -3.66 -12.74 -11.81
N THR A 49 -3.55 -12.40 -13.07
CA THR A 49 -3.27 -11.03 -13.53
C THR A 49 -4.48 -10.44 -14.25
N GLY A 50 -4.39 -9.17 -14.61
CA GLY A 50 -5.41 -8.48 -15.38
C GLY A 50 -5.98 -7.24 -14.69
N SER A 51 -6.88 -6.57 -15.39
CA SER A 51 -7.47 -5.33 -14.90
C SER A 51 -8.47 -5.55 -13.76
N GLY A 52 -8.65 -4.51 -12.93
CA GLY A 52 -9.67 -4.52 -11.88
C GLY A 52 -11.09 -4.71 -12.44
N SER A 53 -11.38 -4.07 -13.57
CA SER A 53 -12.69 -4.12 -14.23
C SER A 53 -13.04 -5.46 -14.91
N LYS A 54 -12.05 -6.33 -15.12
CA LYS A 54 -12.27 -7.68 -15.67
C LYS A 54 -11.96 -8.73 -14.61
N SER A 55 -10.68 -9.05 -14.41
CA SER A 55 -10.26 -10.11 -13.48
C SER A 55 -10.69 -9.83 -12.03
N GLY A 56 -10.69 -8.55 -11.62
CA GLY A 56 -11.20 -8.16 -10.30
C GLY A 56 -12.70 -8.38 -10.18
N GLN A 57 -13.47 -7.99 -11.19
CA GLN A 57 -14.91 -8.18 -11.22
C GLN A 57 -15.29 -9.66 -11.18
N TYR A 58 -14.60 -10.51 -11.94
CA TYR A 58 -14.86 -11.96 -11.91
C TYR A 58 -14.65 -12.59 -10.53
N ILE A 59 -13.67 -12.09 -9.74
CA ILE A 59 -13.52 -12.52 -8.34
C ILE A 59 -14.75 -12.09 -7.53
N LEU A 60 -15.23 -10.86 -7.70
CA LEU A 60 -16.40 -10.37 -6.97
C LEU A 60 -17.68 -11.12 -7.33
N ASP A 61 -17.82 -11.52 -8.58
CA ASP A 61 -19.01 -12.22 -9.08
C ASP A 61 -19.00 -13.72 -8.74
N HIS A 62 -17.83 -14.32 -8.48
CA HIS A 62 -17.69 -15.75 -8.25
C HIS A 62 -18.19 -16.17 -6.88
N GLU A 63 -19.04 -17.20 -6.82
CA GLU A 63 -19.69 -17.68 -5.59
C GLU A 63 -18.77 -18.56 -4.69
N GLY A 64 -17.66 -19.04 -5.20
CA GLY A 64 -16.79 -20.01 -4.52
C GLY A 64 -15.74 -19.39 -3.59
N PHE A 65 -15.95 -18.16 -3.10
CA PHE A 65 -15.06 -17.53 -2.12
C PHE A 65 -15.75 -17.39 -0.76
N ASP A 66 -15.07 -17.83 0.30
CA ASP A 66 -15.52 -17.71 1.68
C ASP A 66 -15.11 -16.37 2.31
N LYS A 67 -14.20 -15.64 1.72
CA LYS A 67 -13.73 -14.32 2.18
C LYS A 67 -13.14 -13.51 1.04
N LEU A 68 -13.38 -12.20 1.06
CA LEU A 68 -12.72 -11.23 0.19
C LEU A 68 -11.73 -10.40 1.00
N ALA A 69 -10.54 -10.14 0.41
CA ALA A 69 -9.55 -9.24 0.98
C ALA A 69 -9.05 -8.29 -0.11
N PHE A 70 -9.13 -6.99 0.14
CA PHE A 70 -8.80 -5.98 -0.87
C PHE A 70 -7.91 -4.89 -0.28
N THR A 71 -6.94 -4.43 -1.08
CA THR A 71 -6.17 -3.21 -0.84
C THR A 71 -6.25 -2.34 -2.07
N GLY A 72 -6.66 -1.10 -1.92
CA GLY A 72 -6.77 -0.15 -3.03
C GLY A 72 -7.60 1.09 -2.70
N SER A 73 -8.26 1.66 -3.71
CA SER A 73 -9.08 2.86 -3.53
C SER A 73 -10.34 2.60 -2.71
N THR A 74 -10.81 3.61 -1.99
CA THR A 74 -12.07 3.55 -1.23
C THR A 74 -13.26 3.24 -2.14
N GLU A 75 -13.29 3.81 -3.35
CA GLU A 75 -14.35 3.56 -4.36
C GLU A 75 -14.48 2.06 -4.68
N ILE A 76 -13.37 1.39 -4.96
CA ILE A 76 -13.37 -0.06 -5.25
C ILE A 76 -13.64 -0.86 -3.96
N GLY A 77 -13.16 -0.37 -2.81
CA GLY A 77 -13.47 -0.97 -1.51
C GLY A 77 -14.97 -1.08 -1.24
N TYR A 78 -15.76 -0.08 -1.60
CA TYR A 78 -17.24 -0.16 -1.54
C TYR A 78 -17.79 -1.31 -2.38
N ASN A 79 -17.28 -1.48 -3.60
CA ASN A 79 -17.75 -2.58 -4.47
C ASN A 79 -17.40 -3.95 -3.87
N VAL A 80 -16.22 -4.09 -3.28
CA VAL A 80 -15.81 -5.33 -2.59
C VAL A 80 -16.67 -5.59 -1.36
N ALA A 81 -16.93 -4.57 -0.55
CA ALA A 81 -17.81 -4.68 0.63
C ALA A 81 -19.23 -5.10 0.23
N LYS A 82 -19.78 -4.49 -0.82
CA LYS A 82 -21.11 -4.81 -1.35
C LYS A 82 -21.18 -6.27 -1.82
N ALA A 83 -20.23 -6.70 -2.65
CA ALA A 83 -20.19 -8.08 -3.14
C ALA A 83 -20.05 -9.10 -2.01
N ALA A 84 -19.27 -8.80 -0.97
CA ALA A 84 -19.15 -9.66 0.21
C ALA A 84 -20.48 -9.73 1.01
N ALA A 85 -21.13 -8.58 1.19
CA ALA A 85 -22.41 -8.51 1.89
C ALA A 85 -23.52 -9.28 1.16
N GLU A 86 -23.58 -9.18 -0.16
CA GLU A 86 -24.54 -9.93 -0.99
C GLU A 86 -24.38 -11.45 -0.86
N LYS A 87 -23.16 -11.93 -0.56
CA LYS A 87 -22.83 -13.34 -0.36
C LYS A 87 -22.80 -13.77 1.11
N LEU A 88 -23.00 -12.84 2.04
CA LEU A 88 -22.87 -13.05 3.49
C LEU A 88 -21.48 -13.59 3.91
N ILE A 89 -20.42 -13.17 3.21
CA ILE A 89 -19.03 -13.53 3.54
C ILE A 89 -18.27 -12.33 4.10
N PRO A 90 -17.23 -12.54 4.93
CA PRO A 90 -16.43 -11.46 5.49
C PRO A 90 -15.55 -10.78 4.42
N ALA A 91 -15.35 -9.46 4.57
CA ALA A 91 -14.39 -8.69 3.81
C ALA A 91 -13.35 -8.03 4.73
N THR A 92 -12.08 -8.03 4.30
CA THR A 92 -11.02 -7.22 4.89
C THR A 92 -10.61 -6.15 3.87
N LEU A 93 -10.71 -4.88 4.26
CA LEU A 93 -10.48 -3.73 3.38
C LEU A 93 -9.36 -2.86 3.93
N GLU A 94 -8.29 -2.72 3.14
CA GLU A 94 -7.20 -1.78 3.35
C GLU A 94 -7.33 -0.68 2.29
N LEU A 95 -7.67 0.52 2.71
CA LEU A 95 -8.08 1.60 1.82
C LEU A 95 -7.15 2.81 1.96
N GLY A 96 -7.40 3.84 1.17
CA GLY A 96 -6.64 5.07 1.21
C GLY A 96 -6.90 5.92 2.45
N GLY A 97 -5.99 6.86 2.71
CA GLY A 97 -6.12 7.80 3.82
C GLY A 97 -5.33 9.07 3.58
N LYS A 98 -5.50 10.02 4.50
CA LYS A 98 -4.74 11.27 4.61
C LYS A 98 -4.39 11.46 6.08
N SER A 99 -3.44 10.64 6.57
CA SER A 99 -3.07 10.59 7.97
C SER A 99 -2.46 11.89 8.46
N ALA A 100 -2.75 12.25 9.70
CA ALA A 100 -2.12 13.38 10.35
C ALA A 100 -0.76 12.97 10.92
N ASN A 101 0.21 13.91 10.85
CA ASN A 101 1.48 13.87 11.57
C ASN A 101 1.51 15.10 12.46
N ILE A 102 1.57 14.92 13.78
CA ILE A 102 1.37 15.99 14.74
C ILE A 102 2.66 16.19 15.54
N ILE A 103 3.20 17.40 15.50
CA ILE A 103 4.50 17.76 16.08
C ILE A 103 4.28 18.75 17.22
N PHE A 104 4.66 18.36 18.45
CA PHE A 104 4.62 19.17 19.65
C PHE A 104 5.99 19.78 20.01
N PRO A 105 6.06 20.84 20.85
CA PRO A 105 7.31 21.52 21.18
C PRO A 105 8.32 20.68 21.96
N ASP A 106 7.87 19.67 22.68
CA ASP A 106 8.69 18.76 23.50
C ASP A 106 9.26 17.57 22.70
N CYS A 107 9.07 17.54 21.37
CA CYS A 107 9.65 16.51 20.52
C CYS A 107 11.17 16.65 20.39
N ASP A 108 11.85 15.54 20.08
CA ASP A 108 13.19 15.62 19.51
C ASP A 108 13.10 16.25 18.12
N PHE A 109 13.62 17.45 17.98
CA PHE A 109 13.44 18.30 16.81
C PHE A 109 13.99 17.66 15.52
N GLU A 110 15.18 17.07 15.58
CA GLU A 110 15.81 16.43 14.41
C GLU A 110 15.09 15.13 14.02
N GLN A 111 14.74 14.30 14.98
CA GLN A 111 13.97 13.09 14.72
C GLN A 111 12.56 13.40 14.20
N ALA A 112 11.93 14.47 14.65
CA ALA A 112 10.63 14.90 14.15
C ALA A 112 10.71 15.36 12.70
N LEU A 113 11.77 16.07 12.30
CA LEU A 113 12.03 16.45 10.91
C LEU A 113 12.26 15.22 10.02
N ASP A 114 13.10 14.28 10.47
CA ASP A 114 13.36 13.01 9.75
C ASP A 114 12.10 12.18 9.61
N GLY A 115 11.33 12.06 10.69
CA GLY A 115 10.07 11.33 10.71
C GLY A 115 8.99 11.97 9.82
N ALA A 116 8.90 13.30 9.79
CA ALA A 116 7.98 14.03 8.92
C ALA A 116 8.36 13.84 7.43
N GLN A 117 9.65 13.92 7.10
CA GLN A 117 10.14 13.68 5.75
C GLN A 117 9.89 12.23 5.30
N LEU A 118 10.31 11.26 6.10
CA LEU A 118 10.11 9.84 5.80
C LEU A 118 8.62 9.50 5.71
N GLY A 119 7.80 10.02 6.62
CA GLY A 119 6.38 9.72 6.71
C GLY A 119 5.56 10.11 5.49
N ILE A 120 6.05 11.06 4.67
CA ILE A 120 5.37 11.45 3.43
C ILE A 120 6.15 11.06 2.19
N LEU A 121 7.48 11.05 2.19
CA LEU A 121 8.26 10.77 0.98
C LEU A 121 8.54 9.29 0.76
N PHE A 122 8.38 8.45 1.79
CA PHE A 122 8.53 7.00 1.62
C PHE A 122 7.63 6.49 0.50
N ASN A 123 8.21 5.67 -0.39
CA ASN A 123 7.53 5.13 -1.57
C ASN A 123 6.82 6.22 -2.40
N GLN A 124 7.45 7.37 -2.58
CA GLN A 124 6.95 8.54 -3.33
C GLN A 124 5.60 9.08 -2.79
N GLY A 125 5.33 8.90 -1.50
CA GLY A 125 4.05 9.27 -0.87
C GLY A 125 2.88 8.34 -1.20
N GLN A 126 3.11 7.26 -1.94
CA GLN A 126 2.09 6.29 -2.36
C GLN A 126 1.85 5.24 -1.27
N VAL A 127 1.47 5.69 -0.07
CA VAL A 127 1.24 4.86 1.12
C VAL A 127 -0.09 5.26 1.76
N CYS A 128 -0.94 4.30 2.09
CA CYS A 128 -2.26 4.53 2.68
C CYS A 128 -2.20 5.32 4.00
N CYS A 129 -1.15 5.12 4.80
CA CYS A 129 -0.91 5.80 6.08
C CYS A 129 0.10 6.94 5.99
N ALA A 130 0.47 7.43 4.79
CA ALA A 130 1.40 8.54 4.65
C ALA A 130 0.95 9.77 5.46
N GLY A 131 1.86 10.37 6.20
CA GLY A 131 1.63 11.57 7.01
C GLY A 131 1.47 12.83 6.15
N SER A 132 0.45 12.83 5.29
CA SER A 132 0.23 13.85 4.26
C SER A 132 -0.30 15.18 4.79
N ARG A 133 -0.69 15.24 6.08
CA ARG A 133 -1.09 16.45 6.78
C ARG A 133 -0.20 16.64 7.99
N ILE A 134 0.70 17.61 7.93
CA ILE A 134 1.63 17.91 9.02
C ILE A 134 1.07 19.07 9.84
N PHE A 135 0.80 18.82 11.11
CA PHE A 135 0.36 19.82 12.10
C PHE A 135 1.52 20.14 13.02
N VAL A 136 1.94 21.38 13.05
CA VAL A 136 3.05 21.84 13.87
C VAL A 136 2.50 22.80 14.92
N HIS A 137 2.85 22.58 16.19
CA HIS A 137 2.49 23.48 17.28
C HIS A 137 3.06 24.88 17.04
N GLU A 138 2.31 25.92 17.41
CA GLU A 138 2.67 27.33 17.13
C GLU A 138 4.03 27.74 17.69
N ASP A 139 4.40 27.23 18.86
CA ASP A 139 5.67 27.59 19.54
C ASP A 139 6.93 27.18 18.74
N ILE A 140 6.82 26.22 17.84
CA ILE A 140 7.94 25.72 17.04
C ILE A 140 7.73 25.90 15.53
N TYR A 141 6.58 26.42 15.11
CA TYR A 141 6.19 26.51 13.71
C TYR A 141 7.23 27.26 12.85
N ASP A 142 7.61 28.46 13.29
CA ASP A 142 8.52 29.34 12.55
C ASP A 142 9.95 28.78 12.41
N LYS A 143 10.34 27.85 13.27
CA LYS A 143 11.60 27.13 13.20
C LYS A 143 11.48 25.82 12.44
N PHE A 144 10.43 25.05 12.68
CA PHE A 144 10.25 23.71 12.16
C PHE A 144 9.95 23.71 10.66
N VAL A 145 9.02 24.53 10.21
CA VAL A 145 8.55 24.53 8.82
C VAL A 145 9.65 24.91 7.82
N PRO A 146 10.47 25.95 8.03
CA PRO A 146 11.59 26.27 7.13
C PRO A 146 12.63 25.13 7.03
N GLU A 147 12.95 24.48 8.13
CA GLU A 147 13.90 23.36 8.13
C GLU A 147 13.31 22.12 7.40
N LEU A 148 12.02 21.84 7.59
CA LEU A 148 11.34 20.78 6.87
C LEU A 148 11.32 21.03 5.35
N VAL A 149 11.02 22.27 4.94
CA VAL A 149 11.05 22.68 3.52
C VAL A 149 12.46 22.50 2.94
N LYS A 150 13.49 22.87 3.68
CA LYS A 150 14.90 22.70 3.26
C LYS A 150 15.23 21.21 3.08
N ARG A 151 14.79 20.33 4.00
CA ARG A 151 14.98 18.89 3.87
C ARG A 151 14.25 18.32 2.65
N PHE A 152 13.02 18.73 2.40
CA PHE A 152 12.28 18.30 1.22
C PHE A 152 12.97 18.71 -0.08
N ASN A 153 13.47 19.94 -0.14
CA ASN A 153 14.20 20.45 -1.31
C ASN A 153 15.55 19.77 -1.54
N SER A 154 16.14 19.14 -0.52
CA SER A 154 17.39 18.41 -0.65
C SER A 154 17.24 17.00 -1.22
N VAL A 155 16.00 16.50 -1.37
CA VAL A 155 15.75 15.16 -1.88
C VAL A 155 16.03 15.07 -3.37
N THR A 156 16.93 14.18 -3.75
CA THR A 156 17.25 13.91 -5.16
C THR A 156 16.18 13.03 -5.79
N VAL A 157 15.40 13.62 -6.69
CA VAL A 157 14.39 12.91 -7.49
C VAL A 157 14.99 12.54 -8.85
N GLY A 158 14.88 11.27 -9.26
CA GLY A 158 15.52 10.85 -10.51
C GLY A 158 15.24 9.39 -10.91
N ASN A 159 16.14 8.87 -11.73
CA ASN A 159 16.09 7.48 -12.17
C ASN A 159 16.28 6.52 -10.97
N PRO A 160 15.34 5.60 -10.69
CA PRO A 160 15.43 4.69 -9.55
C PRO A 160 16.60 3.68 -9.62
N LEU A 161 17.25 3.54 -10.78
CA LEU A 161 18.45 2.72 -10.95
C LEU A 161 19.77 3.47 -10.67
N ASP A 162 19.71 4.79 -10.48
CA ASP A 162 20.86 5.59 -10.08
C ASP A 162 21.01 5.52 -8.54
N PRO A 163 22.17 5.08 -8.01
CA PRO A 163 22.38 4.96 -6.57
C PRO A 163 22.28 6.29 -5.80
N ASN A 164 22.38 7.43 -6.48
CA ASN A 164 22.23 8.76 -5.88
C ASN A 164 20.76 9.23 -5.81
N THR A 165 19.85 8.53 -6.46
CA THR A 165 18.40 8.86 -6.42
C THR A 165 17.80 8.44 -5.08
N GLN A 166 17.19 9.39 -4.39
CA GLN A 166 16.49 9.14 -3.12
C GLN A 166 15.00 8.88 -3.33
N MET A 167 14.42 9.45 -4.38
CA MET A 167 13.01 9.26 -4.72
C MET A 167 12.86 9.03 -6.22
N GLY A 168 12.27 7.90 -6.60
CA GLY A 168 12.00 7.53 -7.99
C GLY A 168 10.71 8.14 -8.54
N SER A 169 10.23 7.59 -9.64
CA SER A 169 9.00 8.03 -10.30
C SER A 169 7.74 7.57 -9.59
N GLN A 170 6.65 8.29 -9.77
CA GLN A 170 5.30 7.83 -9.44
C GLN A 170 4.94 6.61 -10.31
N ILE A 171 4.00 5.78 -9.82
CA ILE A 171 3.59 4.55 -10.52
C ILE A 171 2.90 4.84 -11.87
N ASP A 172 2.11 5.89 -11.92
CA ASP A 172 1.43 6.33 -13.12
C ASP A 172 1.09 7.84 -13.08
N LYS A 173 0.48 8.35 -14.16
CA LYS A 173 0.11 9.76 -14.29
C LYS A 173 -1.02 10.19 -13.34
N ARG A 174 -1.85 9.25 -12.86
CA ARG A 174 -2.95 9.58 -11.93
C ARG A 174 -2.43 9.92 -10.55
N GLN A 175 -1.34 9.24 -10.16
CA GLN A 175 -0.72 9.41 -8.85
C GLN A 175 0.14 10.68 -8.81
#